data_f2b05ba257f8f628f3fdefb3bcadcfc1
#
_entry.id   f2b05ba257f8f628f3fdefb3bcadcfc1
#
_cell.length_a   1.000
_cell.length_b   1.000
_cell.length_c   1.000
_cell.angle_alpha   90.00
_cell.angle_beta   90.00
_cell.angle_gamma   90.00
#
_symmetry.space_group_name_H-M   'P 1'
#
loop_
_entity.id
_entity.type
_entity.pdbx_description
1 polymer ?
#
loop_
_entity_poly.entity_id
_entity_poly.type
_entity_poly.pdbx_seq_one_letter_code
_entity_poly.pdbx_strand_id
1 'polypeptide(L)' 'MPFAQIFMIEGRTEEQKRAVIEKVTQALIEATGTPIANVRVWIHDVPKENWGIAGTSAKDLGR' A
#
# COMPACT_ATOMS: atom_id res chain seq x y z
N MET A 1 12.11 -8.00 -12.69
CA MET A 1 11.38 -8.35 -11.46
C MET A 1 10.66 -7.15 -10.90
N PRO A 2 9.32 -6.89 -11.22
CA PRO A 2 8.67 -5.72 -10.64
C PRO A 2 8.30 -5.93 -9.18
N PHE A 3 8.38 -4.85 -8.40
CA PHE A 3 7.85 -4.83 -7.04
C PHE A 3 7.30 -3.45 -6.74
N ALA A 4 6.33 -3.40 -5.81
CA ALA A 4 5.72 -2.17 -5.39
C ALA A 4 5.72 -2.07 -3.88
N GLN A 5 5.98 -0.88 -3.37
CA GLN A 5 5.85 -0.55 -1.96
C GLN A 5 4.71 0.43 -1.82
N ILE A 6 3.78 0.13 -0.93
CA ILE A 6 2.60 0.96 -0.72
C ILE A 6 2.60 1.45 0.71
N PHE A 7 2.48 2.75 0.89
CA PHE A 7 2.39 3.36 2.21
C PHE A 7 0.94 3.77 2.45
N MET A 8 0.38 3.33 3.56
CA MET A 8 -1.00 3.64 3.92
C MET A 8 -1.04 4.07 5.38
N ILE A 9 -1.95 4.96 5.71
CA ILE A 9 -2.22 5.27 7.11
C ILE A 9 -2.79 4.02 7.77
N GLU A 10 -2.37 3.73 8.99
CA GLU A 10 -2.87 2.59 9.77
C GLU A 10 -4.39 2.59 9.88
N GLY A 11 -4.96 1.43 10.11
CA GLY A 11 -6.40 1.28 10.33
C GLY A 11 -7.12 0.45 9.27
N ARG A 12 -6.44 0.03 8.22
CA ARG A 12 -7.04 -0.88 7.26
C ARG A 12 -7.08 -2.30 7.81
N THR A 13 -8.13 -3.04 7.47
CA THR A 13 -8.26 -4.42 7.90
C THR A 13 -7.30 -5.32 7.14
N GLU A 14 -7.06 -6.51 7.68
CA GLU A 14 -6.25 -7.50 6.98
C GLU A 14 -6.85 -7.84 5.62
N GLU A 15 -8.19 -7.94 5.53
CA GLU A 15 -8.88 -8.23 4.27
C GLU A 15 -8.64 -7.13 3.24
N GLN A 16 -8.71 -5.87 3.67
CA GLN A 16 -8.45 -4.74 2.78
C GLN A 16 -7.02 -4.76 2.27
N LYS A 17 -6.06 -5.03 3.14
CA LYS A 17 -4.65 -5.10 2.74
C LYS A 17 -4.40 -6.28 1.80
N ARG A 18 -5.05 -7.42 2.05
CA ARG A 18 -4.97 -8.57 1.15
C ARG A 18 -5.48 -8.22 -0.24
N ALA A 19 -6.60 -7.49 -0.32
CA ALA A 19 -7.18 -7.07 -1.59
C ALA A 19 -6.24 -6.11 -2.33
N VAL A 20 -5.59 -5.19 -1.62
CA VAL A 20 -4.60 -4.29 -2.23
C VAL A 20 -3.45 -5.07 -2.84
N ILE A 21 -2.91 -6.03 -2.10
CA ILE A 21 -1.81 -6.87 -2.60
C ILE A 21 -2.24 -7.62 -3.87
N GLU A 22 -3.42 -8.22 -3.87
CA GLU A 22 -3.92 -8.96 -5.03
C GLU A 22 -4.11 -8.07 -6.25
N LYS A 23 -4.76 -6.93 -6.06
CA LYS A 23 -5.09 -6.03 -7.19
C LYS A 23 -3.87 -5.33 -7.76
N VAL A 24 -2.93 -4.91 -6.92
CA VAL A 24 -1.69 -4.31 -7.40
C VAL A 24 -0.85 -5.34 -8.14
N THR A 25 -0.78 -6.57 -7.61
CA THR A 25 -0.08 -7.67 -8.27
C THR A 25 -0.67 -7.90 -9.67
N GLN A 26 -2.00 -7.97 -9.76
CA GLN A 26 -2.67 -8.21 -11.03
C GLN A 26 -2.41 -7.08 -12.03
N ALA A 27 -2.43 -5.83 -11.55
CA ALA A 27 -2.14 -4.69 -12.41
C ALA A 27 -0.72 -4.73 -12.97
N LEU A 28 0.25 -5.13 -12.16
CA LEU A 28 1.64 -5.25 -12.61
C LEU A 28 1.79 -6.36 -13.64
N ILE A 29 1.11 -7.49 -13.45
CA ILE A 29 1.13 -8.59 -14.42
C ILE A 29 0.55 -8.13 -15.74
N GLU A 30 -0.59 -7.47 -15.72
CA GLU A 30 -1.25 -7.01 -16.93
C GLU A 30 -0.43 -5.98 -17.69
N ALA A 31 0.22 -5.09 -16.97
CA ALA A 31 1.00 -4.02 -17.58
C ALA A 31 2.35 -4.48 -18.13
N THR A 32 3.00 -5.42 -17.46
CA THR A 32 4.38 -5.81 -17.78
C THR A 32 4.52 -7.17 -18.45
N GLY A 33 3.51 -8.03 -18.35
CA GLY A 33 3.61 -9.40 -18.85
C GLY A 33 4.50 -10.30 -18.00
N THR A 34 4.91 -9.85 -16.83
CA THR A 34 5.79 -10.61 -15.94
C THR A 34 5.05 -11.79 -15.31
N PRO A 35 5.70 -12.96 -15.18
CA PRO A 35 5.10 -14.08 -14.46
C PRO A 35 4.77 -13.69 -13.01
N ILE A 36 3.63 -14.14 -12.50
CA ILE A 36 3.15 -13.79 -11.18
C ILE A 36 4.18 -14.11 -10.06
N ALA A 37 4.91 -15.19 -10.23
CA ALA A 37 5.92 -15.59 -9.24
C ALA A 37 7.03 -14.57 -9.03
N ASN A 38 7.21 -13.67 -10.00
CA ASN A 38 8.27 -12.65 -9.94
C ASN A 38 7.79 -11.31 -9.39
N VAL A 39 6.50 -11.18 -9.09
CA VAL A 39 5.94 -9.92 -8.60
C VAL A 39 5.95 -9.90 -7.08
N ARG A 40 6.39 -8.77 -6.51
CA ARG A 40 6.38 -8.56 -5.07
C ARG A 40 5.62 -7.28 -4.78
N VAL A 41 4.72 -7.34 -3.81
CA VAL A 41 3.97 -6.18 -3.33
C VAL A 41 3.96 -6.24 -1.81
N TRP A 42 4.31 -5.12 -1.17
CA TRP A 42 4.18 -5.06 0.28
C TRP A 42 3.69 -3.70 0.72
N ILE A 43 3.07 -3.70 1.91
CA ILE A 43 2.40 -2.55 2.46
C ILE A 43 3.12 -2.11 3.74
N HIS A 44 3.30 -0.81 3.87
CA HIS A 44 3.80 -0.19 5.08
C HIS A 44 2.64 0.54 5.75
N ASP A 45 2.25 0.10 6.95
CA ASP A 45 1.28 0.82 7.76
C ASP A 45 2.00 1.97 8.46
N VAL A 46 1.51 3.19 8.27
CA VAL A 46 2.12 4.38 8.86
C VAL A 46 1.20 4.88 9.98
N PRO A 47 1.71 5.03 11.20
CA PRO A 47 0.93 5.59 12.28
C PRO A 47 0.44 7.00 11.94
N LYS A 48 -0.74 7.35 12.39
CA LYS A 48 -1.35 8.66 12.08
C LYS A 48 -0.50 9.84 12.52
N GLU A 49 0.21 9.69 13.62
CA GLU A 49 1.11 10.73 14.12
C GLU A 49 2.34 10.93 13.23
N ASN A 50 2.64 9.98 12.36
CA ASN A 50 3.78 10.03 11.45
C ASN A 50 3.40 10.42 10.03
N TRP A 51 2.14 10.70 9.77
CA TRP A 51 1.65 11.05 8.45
C TRP A 51 1.34 12.54 8.39
N GLY A 52 2.22 13.31 7.77
CA GLY A 52 2.07 14.77 7.69
C GLY A 52 1.34 15.22 6.44
N ILE A 53 0.37 16.12 6.62
CA ILE A 53 -0.36 16.75 5.52
C ILE A 53 -0.25 18.26 5.72
N ALA A 54 0.45 18.92 4.84
CA ALA A 54 0.67 20.36 4.91
C ALA A 54 1.23 20.83 6.27
N GLY A 55 2.11 20.00 6.85
CA GLY A 55 2.79 20.32 8.10
C GLY A 55 2.06 19.88 9.37
N THR A 56 0.87 19.31 9.25
CA THR A 56 0.10 18.84 10.41
C THR A 56 -0.12 17.34 10.28
N SER A 57 0.01 16.59 11.38
CA SER A 57 -0.18 15.16 11.34
C SER A 57 -1.64 14.79 11.06
N ALA A 58 -1.84 13.64 10.44
CA ALA A 58 -3.21 13.12 10.22
C ALA A 58 -3.94 12.95 11.54
N LYS A 59 -3.22 12.56 12.60
CA LYS A 59 -3.80 12.42 13.92
C LYS A 59 -4.39 13.75 14.41
N ASP A 60 -3.61 14.83 14.29
CA ASP A 60 -4.06 16.15 14.73
C ASP A 60 -5.18 16.71 13.85
N LEU A 61 -5.26 16.27 12.62
CA LEU A 61 -6.34 16.65 11.72
C LEU A 61 -7.62 15.82 11.92
N GLY A 62 -7.57 14.80 12.77
CA GLY A 62 -8.72 13.94 13.03
C GLY A 62 -8.99 12.92 11.91
N ARG A 63 -7.99 12.54 11.20
CA ARG A 63 -8.13 11.59 10.09
C ARG A 63 -7.72 10.18 10.39
#